data_da789467deaebe35d084d385102cd61d
#
_entry.id   da789467deaebe35d084d385102cd61d
#
_cell.length_a   1.000
_cell.length_b   1.000
_cell.length_c   1.000
_cell.angle_alpha   90.00
_cell.angle_beta   90.00
_cell.angle_gamma   90.00
#
_symmetry.space_group_name_H-M   'P 1'
#
loop_
_entity.id
_entity.type
_entity.pdbx_description
1 polymer ?
#
loop_
_entity_poly.entity_id
_entity_poly.type
_entity_poly.pdbx_seq_one_letter_code
_entity_poly.pdbx_strand_id
1 'polypeptide(L)'
;PGLTKHYSTNGMLLAVGTMIFGSYALTEKRRSDYLLFLISVAALLLSGKRAHTVFGLAALYLCYFAYNSNAKKSRLVKGIGVLLGALTVFAVASYCVPALATVVFRFIDTAETGDMSVGRVDVWLKAFSMFGKHSLVGIGWGQYVNQGGWFWNIHNIYIQLLVETGIIGFIIYCGWFLFHLVRTWSMYSKMRVNPEDYTNIDYCLMNFSLAMQIFFILYGFTGNPLYDREMFVPYFIACAISVNYANNDDGSELE
;
A
#
# COMPACT_ATOMS: atom_id res chain seq x y z
N PRO A 1 -2.16 -12.90 -18.51
CA PRO A 1 -3.08 -12.08 -17.75
C PRO A 1 -3.84 -12.97 -16.77
N GLY A 2 -3.60 -13.12 -15.51
CA GLY A 2 -4.22 -13.96 -14.49
C GLY A 2 -5.77 -14.03 -14.53
N LEU A 3 -6.43 -13.84 -13.39
CA LEU A 3 -7.89 -13.86 -13.27
C LEU A 3 -8.59 -12.62 -13.87
N THR A 4 -7.84 -11.61 -14.28
CA THR A 4 -8.35 -10.33 -14.81
C THR A 4 -7.79 -10.04 -16.20
N LYS A 5 -8.51 -9.21 -17.00
CA LYS A 5 -8.05 -8.78 -18.33
C LYS A 5 -6.76 -7.96 -18.28
N HIS A 6 -6.56 -7.20 -17.20
CA HIS A 6 -5.39 -6.36 -17.01
C HIS A 6 -4.47 -6.93 -15.93
N TYR A 7 -3.22 -7.15 -16.27
CA TYR A 7 -2.20 -7.62 -15.34
C TYR A 7 -1.98 -6.66 -14.14
N SER A 8 -2.29 -5.36 -14.30
CA SER A 8 -2.24 -4.38 -13.20
C SER A 8 -3.31 -4.65 -12.16
N THR A 9 -4.55 -4.82 -12.59
CA THR A 9 -5.70 -5.18 -11.74
C THR A 9 -5.44 -6.48 -10.98
N ASN A 10 -4.87 -7.49 -11.66
CA ASN A 10 -4.50 -8.74 -11.01
C ASN A 10 -3.45 -8.52 -9.89
N GLY A 11 -2.42 -7.70 -10.15
CA GLY A 11 -1.43 -7.35 -9.14
C GLY A 11 -2.02 -6.59 -7.93
N MET A 12 -2.99 -5.71 -8.17
CA MET A 12 -3.71 -5.00 -7.10
C MET A 12 -4.49 -5.96 -6.20
N LEU A 13 -5.29 -6.85 -6.79
CA LEU A 13 -6.07 -7.85 -6.04
C LEU A 13 -5.16 -8.80 -5.25
N LEU A 14 -4.04 -9.22 -5.83
CA LEU A 14 -3.06 -10.03 -5.13
C LEU A 14 -2.40 -9.28 -3.96
N ALA A 15 -2.13 -7.98 -4.11
CA ALA A 15 -1.62 -7.15 -3.03
C ALA A 15 -2.63 -7.06 -1.88
N VAL A 16 -3.91 -6.78 -2.18
CA VAL A 16 -4.99 -6.77 -1.17
C VAL A 16 -5.10 -8.13 -0.46
N GLY A 17 -5.10 -9.24 -1.22
CA GLY A 17 -5.07 -10.59 -0.64
C GLY A 17 -3.86 -10.83 0.27
N THR A 18 -2.70 -10.33 -0.13
CA THR A 18 -1.47 -10.40 0.70
C THR A 18 -1.62 -9.60 2.00
N MET A 19 -2.29 -8.43 1.98
CA MET A 19 -2.60 -7.67 3.20
C MET A 19 -3.53 -8.46 4.14
N ILE A 20 -4.56 -9.11 3.60
CA ILE A 20 -5.52 -9.93 4.37
C ILE A 20 -4.79 -11.11 5.02
N PHE A 21 -4.15 -11.97 4.22
CA PHE A 21 -3.48 -13.16 4.74
C PHE A 21 -2.27 -12.83 5.62
N GLY A 22 -1.56 -11.73 5.32
CA GLY A 22 -0.49 -11.22 6.19
C GLY A 22 -1.00 -10.79 7.56
N SER A 23 -2.17 -10.16 7.61
CA SER A 23 -2.81 -9.76 8.87
C SER A 23 -3.20 -10.98 9.71
N TYR A 24 -3.77 -12.03 9.10
CA TYR A 24 -4.03 -13.30 9.78
C TYR A 24 -2.75 -13.99 10.26
N ALA A 25 -1.72 -14.05 9.44
CA ALA A 25 -0.45 -14.66 9.82
C ALA A 25 0.24 -13.94 10.99
N LEU A 26 0.04 -12.62 11.12
CA LEU A 26 0.57 -11.82 12.22
C LEU A 26 -0.16 -12.10 13.54
N THR A 27 -1.49 -12.31 13.49
CA THR A 27 -2.35 -12.41 14.68
C THR A 27 -2.61 -13.84 15.12
N GLU A 28 -3.21 -14.65 14.26
CA GLU A 28 -3.64 -16.02 14.57
C GLU A 28 -2.49 -17.02 14.64
N LYS A 29 -1.44 -16.80 13.83
CA LYS A 29 -0.18 -17.59 13.81
C LYS A 29 -0.40 -19.09 13.57
N ARG A 30 -1.50 -19.49 12.90
CA ARG A 30 -1.76 -20.87 12.51
C ARG A 30 -0.88 -21.23 11.31
N ARG A 31 -0.54 -22.51 11.17
CA ARG A 31 0.25 -22.99 10.00
C ARG A 31 -0.43 -22.70 8.67
N SER A 32 -1.76 -22.81 8.62
CA SER A 32 -2.58 -22.45 7.44
C SER A 32 -2.43 -20.99 7.05
N ASP A 33 -2.40 -20.07 8.02
CA ASP A 33 -2.34 -18.63 7.76
C ASP A 33 -0.99 -18.24 7.17
N TYR A 34 0.11 -18.81 7.69
CA TYR A 34 1.43 -18.65 7.10
C TYR A 34 1.49 -19.24 5.68
N LEU A 35 0.88 -20.41 5.44
CA LEU A 35 0.85 -21.02 4.12
C LEU A 35 0.09 -20.14 3.11
N LEU A 36 -1.10 -19.66 3.47
CA LEU A 36 -1.90 -18.76 2.63
C LEU A 36 -1.18 -17.44 2.37
N PHE A 37 -0.52 -16.89 3.37
CA PHE A 37 0.31 -15.69 3.21
C PHE A 37 1.46 -15.94 2.23
N LEU A 38 2.21 -17.03 2.38
CA LEU A 38 3.30 -17.38 1.47
C LEU A 38 2.83 -17.61 0.03
N ILE A 39 1.69 -18.28 -0.15
CA ILE A 39 1.08 -18.45 -1.48
C ILE A 39 0.70 -17.10 -2.09
N SER A 40 0.10 -16.20 -1.31
CA SER A 40 -0.28 -14.88 -1.80
C SER A 40 0.93 -14.01 -2.17
N VAL A 41 2.01 -14.07 -1.38
CA VAL A 41 3.29 -13.40 -1.69
C VAL A 41 3.90 -13.97 -2.95
N ALA A 42 3.95 -15.30 -3.10
CA ALA A 42 4.46 -15.94 -4.30
C ALA A 42 3.66 -15.54 -5.56
N ALA A 43 2.34 -15.52 -5.47
CA ALA A 43 1.47 -15.07 -6.56
C ALA A 43 1.69 -13.59 -6.90
N LEU A 44 1.87 -12.73 -5.89
CA LEU A 44 2.17 -11.31 -6.07
C LEU A 44 3.53 -11.10 -6.75
N LEU A 45 4.57 -11.84 -6.35
CA LEU A 45 5.89 -11.84 -7.00
C LEU A 45 5.78 -12.27 -8.46
N LEU A 46 5.07 -13.39 -8.74
CA LEU A 46 4.86 -13.90 -10.09
C LEU A 46 4.03 -12.97 -10.98
N SER A 47 3.26 -12.05 -10.39
CA SER A 47 2.54 -11.02 -11.16
C SER A 47 3.46 -10.03 -11.87
N GLY A 48 4.74 -9.95 -11.48
CA GLY A 48 5.74 -9.04 -12.03
C GLY A 48 5.50 -7.56 -11.69
N LYS A 49 4.56 -7.27 -10.77
CA LYS A 49 4.21 -5.90 -10.35
C LYS A 49 5.09 -5.41 -9.20
N ARG A 50 6.26 -4.88 -9.55
CA ARG A 50 7.30 -4.43 -8.61
C ARG A 50 6.77 -3.51 -7.50
N ALA A 51 6.05 -2.45 -7.87
CA ALA A 51 5.54 -1.48 -6.90
C ALA A 51 4.55 -2.10 -5.90
N HIS A 52 3.62 -2.95 -6.37
CA HIS A 52 2.68 -3.64 -5.50
C HIS A 52 3.38 -4.59 -4.53
N THR A 53 4.40 -5.31 -5.01
CA THR A 53 5.19 -6.21 -4.17
C THR A 53 5.99 -5.44 -3.13
N VAL A 54 6.76 -4.44 -3.55
CA VAL A 54 7.64 -3.68 -2.64
C VAL A 54 6.83 -2.94 -1.58
N PHE A 55 5.84 -2.17 -2.00
CA PHE A 55 5.04 -1.38 -1.06
C PHE A 55 4.09 -2.23 -0.22
N GLY A 56 3.57 -3.34 -0.78
CA GLY A 56 2.76 -4.27 -0.03
C GLY A 56 3.52 -4.96 1.09
N LEU A 57 4.70 -5.49 0.79
CA LEU A 57 5.56 -6.10 1.81
C LEU A 57 6.09 -5.07 2.82
N ALA A 58 6.41 -3.83 2.37
CA ALA A 58 6.81 -2.75 3.26
C ALA A 58 5.68 -2.37 4.24
N ALA A 59 4.43 -2.28 3.76
CA ALA A 59 3.27 -1.99 4.62
C ALA A 59 3.08 -3.08 5.70
N LEU A 60 3.12 -4.36 5.32
CA LEU A 60 3.02 -5.46 6.28
C LEU A 60 4.21 -5.50 7.26
N TYR A 61 5.41 -5.18 6.78
CA TYR A 61 6.58 -5.08 7.63
C TYR A 61 6.44 -3.98 8.69
N LEU A 62 5.90 -2.81 8.32
CA LEU A 62 5.58 -1.75 9.26
C LEU A 62 4.51 -2.18 10.27
N CYS A 63 3.47 -2.90 9.83
CA CYS A 63 2.47 -3.49 10.71
C CYS A 63 3.07 -4.50 11.70
N TYR A 64 4.02 -5.34 11.25
CA TYR A 64 4.74 -6.24 12.15
C TYR A 64 5.44 -5.49 13.29
N PHE A 65 6.06 -4.35 13.01
CA PHE A 65 6.65 -3.52 14.05
C PHE A 65 5.60 -2.88 14.95
N ALA A 66 4.48 -2.43 14.40
CA ALA A 66 3.37 -1.89 15.15
C ALA A 66 2.79 -2.93 16.12
N TYR A 67 2.54 -4.15 15.64
CA TYR A 67 1.99 -5.25 16.44
C TYR A 67 2.90 -5.69 17.60
N ASN A 68 4.20 -5.72 17.38
CA ASN A 68 5.16 -6.25 18.37
C ASN A 68 5.86 -5.17 19.22
N SER A 69 5.26 -4.03 19.58
CA SER A 69 5.97 -2.85 20.10
C SER A 69 6.69 -2.94 21.46
N ASN A 70 6.51 -3.99 22.26
CA ASN A 70 7.03 -4.04 23.64
C ASN A 70 8.52 -4.38 23.81
N ALA A 71 9.28 -4.78 22.77
CA ALA A 71 10.70 -5.18 22.85
C ALA A 71 11.56 -4.50 21.77
N LYS A 72 11.89 -3.23 21.91
CA LYS A 72 12.50 -2.37 20.85
C LYS A 72 13.76 -2.95 20.15
N LYS A 73 14.75 -3.44 20.89
CA LYS A 73 16.04 -3.89 20.31
C LYS A 73 15.98 -5.29 19.67
N SER A 74 15.35 -6.24 20.31
CA SER A 74 15.18 -7.61 19.81
C SER A 74 14.32 -7.66 18.52
N ARG A 75 13.39 -6.74 18.37
CA ARG A 75 12.50 -6.63 17.19
C ARG A 75 13.20 -6.11 15.96
N LEU A 76 14.00 -5.06 16.10
CA LEU A 76 14.78 -4.53 14.98
C LEU A 76 15.66 -5.64 14.39
N VAL A 77 16.36 -6.39 15.25
CA VAL A 77 17.21 -7.51 14.84
C VAL A 77 16.38 -8.62 14.19
N LYS A 78 15.25 -9.01 14.78
CA LYS A 78 14.34 -10.02 14.20
C LYS A 78 13.74 -9.56 12.88
N GLY A 79 13.31 -8.31 12.80
CA GLY A 79 12.77 -7.73 11.59
C GLY A 79 13.79 -7.65 10.46
N ILE A 80 15.03 -7.22 10.75
CA ILE A 80 16.14 -7.24 9.79
C ILE A 80 16.44 -8.69 9.38
N GLY A 81 16.44 -9.63 10.31
CA GLY A 81 16.65 -11.06 10.03
C GLY A 81 15.57 -11.64 9.11
N VAL A 82 14.31 -11.30 9.34
CA VAL A 82 13.19 -11.71 8.47
C VAL A 82 13.33 -11.09 7.06
N LEU A 83 13.68 -9.80 6.99
CA LEU A 83 13.89 -9.12 5.71
C LEU A 83 15.06 -9.75 4.93
N LEU A 84 16.20 -9.94 5.57
CA LEU A 84 17.37 -10.59 4.96
C LEU A 84 17.07 -12.02 4.54
N GLY A 85 16.36 -12.79 5.38
CA GLY A 85 15.92 -14.13 5.05
C GLY A 85 14.99 -14.16 3.84
N ALA A 86 14.02 -13.26 3.78
CA ALA A 86 13.12 -13.13 2.63
C ALA A 86 13.85 -12.74 1.35
N LEU A 87 14.80 -11.80 1.42
CA LEU A 87 15.66 -11.42 0.28
C LEU A 87 16.53 -12.58 -0.19
N THR A 88 17.11 -13.36 0.74
CA THR A 88 17.90 -14.53 0.41
C THR A 88 17.06 -15.60 -0.28
N VAL A 89 15.88 -15.92 0.27
CA VAL A 89 14.95 -16.89 -0.33
C VAL A 89 14.52 -16.42 -1.72
N PHE A 90 14.23 -15.13 -1.88
CA PHE A 90 13.86 -14.55 -3.17
C PHE A 90 15.02 -14.63 -4.18
N ALA A 91 16.25 -14.34 -3.76
CA ALA A 91 17.42 -14.42 -4.62
C ALA A 91 17.67 -15.88 -5.09
N VAL A 92 17.60 -16.85 -4.17
CA VAL A 92 17.73 -18.28 -4.50
C VAL A 92 16.60 -18.75 -5.43
N ALA A 93 15.36 -18.38 -5.12
CA ALA A 93 14.21 -18.71 -5.95
C ALA A 93 14.30 -18.09 -7.35
N SER A 94 14.85 -16.87 -7.47
CA SER A 94 15.08 -16.21 -8.76
C SER A 94 16.11 -16.96 -9.62
N TYR A 95 17.08 -17.63 -9.00
CA TYR A 95 18.04 -18.45 -9.73
C TYR A 95 17.40 -19.73 -10.26
N CYS A 96 16.46 -20.32 -9.51
CA CYS A 96 15.81 -21.58 -9.87
C CYS A 96 14.58 -21.41 -10.78
N VAL A 97 13.91 -20.24 -10.74
CA VAL A 97 12.63 -19.99 -11.43
C VAL A 97 12.80 -18.86 -12.45
N PRO A 98 12.79 -19.15 -13.78
CA PRO A 98 13.01 -18.14 -14.81
C PRO A 98 12.04 -16.95 -14.75
N ALA A 99 10.80 -17.19 -14.35
CA ALA A 99 9.79 -16.12 -14.18
C ALA A 99 10.19 -15.11 -13.07
N LEU A 100 10.85 -15.55 -12.00
CA LEU A 100 11.37 -14.67 -10.97
C LEU A 100 12.66 -13.98 -11.40
N ALA A 101 13.51 -14.66 -12.18
CA ALA A 101 14.70 -14.06 -12.77
C ALA A 101 14.36 -12.84 -13.62
N THR A 102 13.28 -12.88 -14.44
CA THR A 102 12.84 -11.72 -15.23
C THR A 102 12.44 -10.51 -14.36
N VAL A 103 11.94 -10.73 -13.16
CA VAL A 103 11.65 -9.64 -12.21
C VAL A 103 12.95 -8.97 -11.76
N VAL A 104 13.95 -9.77 -11.38
CA VAL A 104 15.28 -9.27 -10.97
C VAL A 104 15.96 -8.52 -12.11
N PHE A 105 15.98 -9.09 -13.33
CA PHE A 105 16.55 -8.41 -14.50
C PHE A 105 15.89 -7.04 -14.79
N ARG A 106 14.58 -6.92 -14.63
CA ARG A 106 13.89 -5.62 -14.77
C ARG A 106 14.29 -4.60 -13.70
N PHE A 107 14.65 -5.02 -12.50
CA PHE A 107 15.22 -4.11 -11.50
C PHE A 107 16.62 -3.65 -11.86
N ILE A 108 17.47 -4.59 -12.31
CA ILE A 108 18.84 -4.30 -12.74
C ILE A 108 18.85 -3.38 -13.96
N ASP A 109 18.07 -3.69 -15.00
CA ASP A 109 17.94 -2.89 -16.22
C ASP A 109 17.48 -1.46 -15.90
N THR A 110 16.51 -1.31 -15.01
CA THR A 110 16.07 0.02 -14.55
C THR A 110 17.18 0.78 -13.81
N ALA A 111 18.03 0.08 -13.05
CA ALA A 111 19.15 0.70 -12.36
C ALA A 111 20.29 1.06 -13.30
N GLU A 112 20.56 0.24 -14.31
CA GLU A 112 21.61 0.45 -15.32
C GLU A 112 21.25 1.57 -16.31
N THR A 113 19.99 1.67 -16.72
CA THR A 113 19.50 2.75 -17.61
C THR A 113 19.43 4.11 -16.93
N GLY A 114 19.51 4.14 -15.59
CA GLY A 114 19.43 5.37 -14.78
C GLY A 114 18.04 6.04 -14.79
N ASP A 115 17.08 5.52 -15.57
CA ASP A 115 15.71 6.04 -15.61
C ASP A 115 14.79 5.31 -14.63
N MET A 116 14.94 5.66 -13.35
CA MET A 116 14.06 5.19 -12.28
C MET A 116 12.59 5.60 -12.51
N SER A 117 12.34 6.61 -13.33
CA SER A 117 11.00 7.10 -13.64
C SER A 117 10.29 6.29 -14.73
N VAL A 118 11.03 5.47 -15.49
CA VAL A 118 10.50 4.69 -16.63
C VAL A 118 9.76 5.60 -17.65
N GLY A 119 10.38 6.72 -18.03
CA GLY A 119 9.81 7.70 -18.97
C GLY A 119 8.71 8.59 -18.39
N ARG A 120 8.56 8.67 -17.07
CA ARG A 120 7.50 9.49 -16.45
C ARG A 120 7.87 10.95 -16.23
N VAL A 121 9.15 11.32 -16.38
CA VAL A 121 9.61 12.69 -16.18
C VAL A 121 8.87 13.66 -17.09
N ASP A 122 8.71 13.33 -18.37
CA ASP A 122 8.00 14.18 -19.34
C ASP A 122 6.52 14.33 -18.96
N VAL A 123 5.89 13.25 -18.49
CA VAL A 123 4.51 13.24 -17.96
C VAL A 123 4.38 14.20 -16.78
N TRP A 124 5.34 14.18 -15.85
CA TRP A 124 5.34 15.05 -14.67
C TRP A 124 5.62 16.51 -15.04
N LEU A 125 6.57 16.78 -15.94
CA LEU A 125 6.83 18.13 -16.41
C LEU A 125 5.61 18.74 -17.10
N LYS A 126 4.92 17.96 -17.93
CA LYS A 126 3.65 18.37 -18.54
C LYS A 126 2.58 18.65 -17.47
N ALA A 127 2.46 17.79 -16.48
CA ALA A 127 1.53 17.94 -15.37
C ALA A 127 1.78 19.24 -14.60
N PHE A 128 3.03 19.52 -14.23
CA PHE A 128 3.40 20.77 -13.55
C PHE A 128 3.15 22.01 -14.41
N SER A 129 3.32 21.93 -15.73
CA SER A 129 2.99 23.05 -16.62
C SER A 129 1.48 23.36 -16.64
N MET A 130 0.64 22.34 -16.52
CA MET A 130 -0.82 22.52 -16.40
C MET A 130 -1.20 23.07 -15.03
N PHE A 131 -0.59 22.55 -13.95
CA PHE A 131 -0.79 23.07 -12.60
C PHE A 131 -0.48 24.56 -12.49
N GLY A 132 0.61 25.04 -13.10
CA GLY A 132 0.99 26.44 -13.08
C GLY A 132 -0.08 27.40 -13.62
N LYS A 133 -0.96 26.91 -14.49
CA LYS A 133 -2.07 27.70 -15.07
C LYS A 133 -3.36 27.64 -14.23
N HIS A 134 -3.52 26.62 -13.39
CA HIS A 134 -4.74 26.34 -12.61
C HIS A 134 -4.42 25.94 -11.17
N SER A 135 -3.51 26.65 -10.52
CA SER A 135 -2.88 26.22 -9.26
C SER A 135 -3.83 26.10 -8.05
N LEU A 136 -4.91 26.92 -7.97
CA LEU A 136 -5.79 26.91 -6.80
C LEU A 136 -6.81 25.77 -6.81
N VAL A 137 -7.56 25.61 -7.90
CA VAL A 137 -8.69 24.67 -8.00
C VAL A 137 -8.45 23.55 -9.01
N GLY A 138 -7.30 23.57 -9.72
CA GLY A 138 -6.96 22.58 -10.73
C GLY A 138 -7.79 22.68 -12.01
N ILE A 139 -7.63 21.65 -12.85
CA ILE A 139 -8.31 21.55 -14.16
C ILE A 139 -9.60 20.73 -14.12
N GLY A 140 -9.97 20.20 -12.98
CA GLY A 140 -11.12 19.32 -12.76
C GLY A 140 -10.72 17.84 -12.63
N TRP A 141 -11.47 17.10 -11.83
CA TRP A 141 -11.26 15.68 -11.58
C TRP A 141 -11.33 14.85 -12.87
N GLY A 142 -10.35 13.99 -13.10
CA GLY A 142 -10.27 13.12 -14.27
C GLY A 142 -9.98 13.85 -15.59
N GLN A 143 -9.61 15.14 -15.56
CA GLN A 143 -9.45 15.95 -16.77
C GLN A 143 -8.01 15.99 -17.32
N TYR A 144 -7.03 15.43 -16.62
CA TYR A 144 -5.64 15.49 -17.05
C TYR A 144 -5.43 14.94 -18.48
N VAL A 145 -5.98 13.77 -18.79
CA VAL A 145 -5.89 13.15 -20.11
C VAL A 145 -6.69 13.93 -21.15
N ASN A 146 -7.89 14.40 -20.79
CA ASN A 146 -8.81 15.06 -21.71
C ASN A 146 -8.39 16.49 -22.11
N GLN A 147 -7.69 17.20 -21.22
CA GLN A 147 -7.29 18.59 -21.43
C GLN A 147 -5.85 18.77 -21.93
N GLY A 148 -5.34 17.79 -22.66
CA GLY A 148 -4.02 17.88 -23.31
C GLY A 148 -2.86 17.49 -22.40
N GLY A 149 -3.12 16.69 -21.39
CA GLY A 149 -2.10 15.96 -20.64
C GLY A 149 -1.43 14.89 -21.52
N TRP A 150 -1.08 13.78 -20.93
CA TRP A 150 -0.52 12.62 -21.64
C TRP A 150 -1.64 11.64 -22.01
N PHE A 151 -1.32 10.61 -22.79
CA PHE A 151 -2.30 9.56 -23.20
C PHE A 151 -2.83 8.70 -22.05
N TRP A 152 -2.17 8.75 -20.89
CA TRP A 152 -2.52 8.03 -19.67
C TRP A 152 -2.31 8.92 -18.46
N ASN A 153 -2.83 8.47 -17.31
CA ASN A 153 -2.69 9.16 -16.03
C ASN A 153 -1.23 9.32 -15.58
N ILE A 154 -0.98 10.26 -14.69
CA ILE A 154 0.36 10.70 -14.25
C ILE A 154 1.16 9.57 -13.56
N HIS A 155 0.50 8.50 -13.10
CA HIS A 155 1.12 7.42 -12.30
C HIS A 155 1.80 7.92 -11.01
N ASN A 156 1.27 8.98 -10.45
CA ASN A 156 1.57 9.52 -9.14
C ASN A 156 0.34 10.28 -8.67
N ILE A 157 -0.36 9.73 -7.66
CA ILE A 157 -1.64 10.30 -7.22
C ILE A 157 -1.47 11.71 -6.65
N TYR A 158 -0.35 12.02 -6.04
CA TYR A 158 -0.11 13.33 -5.44
C TYR A 158 0.03 14.42 -6.51
N ILE A 159 0.78 14.15 -7.58
CA ILE A 159 0.89 15.07 -8.71
C ILE A 159 -0.47 15.15 -9.44
N GLN A 160 -1.17 14.03 -9.61
CA GLN A 160 -2.48 14.01 -10.24
C GLN A 160 -3.51 14.85 -9.46
N LEU A 161 -3.60 14.68 -8.15
CA LEU A 161 -4.46 15.49 -7.30
C LEU A 161 -4.11 16.97 -7.40
N LEU A 162 -2.82 17.30 -7.33
CA LEU A 162 -2.36 18.68 -7.43
C LEU A 162 -2.80 19.34 -8.74
N VAL A 163 -2.68 18.64 -9.87
CA VAL A 163 -3.07 19.17 -11.19
C VAL A 163 -4.57 19.25 -11.35
N GLU A 164 -5.30 18.21 -10.95
CA GLU A 164 -6.74 18.11 -11.20
C GLU A 164 -7.60 18.86 -10.19
N THR A 165 -7.16 18.96 -8.95
CA THR A 165 -7.94 19.60 -7.86
C THR A 165 -7.28 20.84 -7.28
N GLY A 166 -6.10 21.22 -7.79
CA GLY A 166 -5.31 22.33 -7.30
C GLY A 166 -4.78 22.11 -5.88
N ILE A 167 -4.18 23.15 -5.31
CA ILE A 167 -3.62 23.10 -3.95
C ILE A 167 -4.72 22.87 -2.90
N ILE A 168 -5.92 23.40 -3.12
CA ILE A 168 -7.04 23.25 -2.17
C ILE A 168 -7.44 21.77 -2.08
N GLY A 169 -7.74 21.14 -3.21
CA GLY A 169 -8.11 19.72 -3.23
C GLY A 169 -6.97 18.81 -2.78
N PHE A 170 -5.73 19.12 -3.17
CA PHE A 170 -4.55 18.40 -2.71
C PHE A 170 -4.44 18.37 -1.18
N ILE A 171 -4.60 19.52 -0.51
CA ILE A 171 -4.57 19.59 0.95
C ILE A 171 -5.71 18.79 1.58
N ILE A 172 -6.91 18.86 1.01
CA ILE A 172 -8.08 18.11 1.51
C ILE A 172 -7.83 16.60 1.40
N TYR A 173 -7.40 16.10 0.24
CA TYR A 173 -7.18 14.67 0.03
C TYR A 173 -5.99 14.13 0.85
N CYS A 174 -4.87 14.84 0.87
CA CYS A 174 -3.72 14.43 1.68
C CYS A 174 -4.04 14.51 3.17
N GLY A 175 -4.79 15.53 3.60
CA GLY A 175 -5.30 15.65 4.96
C GLY A 175 -6.23 14.49 5.33
N TRP A 176 -7.10 14.07 4.42
CA TRP A 176 -7.96 12.89 4.57
C TRP A 176 -7.13 11.61 4.77
N PHE A 177 -6.12 11.36 3.93
CA PHE A 177 -5.27 10.17 4.04
C PHE A 177 -4.55 10.15 5.38
N LEU A 178 -3.97 11.28 5.76
CA LEU A 178 -3.24 11.41 7.02
C LEU A 178 -4.18 11.26 8.23
N PHE A 179 -5.35 11.88 8.20
CA PHE A 179 -6.34 11.79 9.27
C PHE A 179 -6.73 10.34 9.56
N HIS A 180 -7.07 9.56 8.52
CA HIS A 180 -7.45 8.16 8.69
C HIS A 180 -6.28 7.30 9.18
N LEU A 181 -5.07 7.53 8.67
CA LEU A 181 -3.88 6.81 9.12
C LEU A 181 -3.58 7.08 10.60
N VAL A 182 -3.63 8.36 11.02
CA VAL A 182 -3.40 8.75 12.42
C VAL A 182 -4.49 8.17 13.33
N ARG A 183 -5.75 8.22 12.92
CA ARG A 183 -6.87 7.64 13.67
C ARG A 183 -6.71 6.12 13.82
N THR A 184 -6.36 5.42 12.74
CA THR A 184 -6.07 3.97 12.77
C THR A 184 -4.91 3.66 13.70
N TRP A 185 -3.86 4.45 13.65
CA TRP A 185 -2.70 4.30 14.54
C TRP A 185 -3.04 4.55 16.01
N SER A 186 -3.85 5.57 16.29
CA SER A 186 -4.32 5.88 17.64
C SER A 186 -5.13 4.72 18.21
N MET A 187 -6.12 4.23 17.44
CA MET A 187 -6.95 3.07 17.85
C MET A 187 -6.09 1.83 18.07
N TYR A 188 -5.19 1.54 17.15
CA TYR A 188 -4.26 0.42 17.28
C TYR A 188 -3.38 0.52 18.54
N SER A 189 -2.99 1.75 18.92
CA SER A 189 -2.22 2.00 20.15
C SER A 189 -3.03 1.79 21.41
N LYS A 190 -4.32 2.16 21.43
CA LYS A 190 -5.26 1.86 22.54
C LYS A 190 -5.44 0.35 22.71
N MET A 191 -5.70 -0.39 21.64
CA MET A 191 -5.83 -1.85 21.66
C MET A 191 -4.62 -2.55 22.29
N ARG A 192 -3.45 -1.97 22.15
CA ARG A 192 -2.21 -2.52 22.72
C ARG A 192 -2.04 -2.23 24.21
N VAL A 193 -2.65 -1.17 24.70
CA VAL A 193 -2.64 -0.82 26.13
C VAL A 193 -3.59 -1.74 26.90
N ASN A 194 -4.74 -2.06 26.31
CA ASN A 194 -5.80 -2.87 26.91
C ASN A 194 -6.06 -4.14 26.05
N PRO A 195 -5.11 -5.07 25.98
CA PRO A 195 -5.20 -6.20 25.06
C PRO A 195 -6.29 -7.21 25.42
N GLU A 196 -6.77 -7.22 26.66
CA GLU A 196 -7.86 -8.09 27.15
C GLU A 196 -9.24 -7.71 26.62
N ASP A 197 -9.43 -6.47 26.17
CA ASP A 197 -10.70 -5.97 25.65
C ASP A 197 -10.92 -6.35 24.18
N TYR A 198 -9.90 -6.91 23.51
CA TYR A 198 -9.91 -7.17 22.08
C TYR A 198 -9.55 -8.61 21.73
N THR A 199 -10.27 -9.15 20.75
CA THR A 199 -10.05 -10.49 20.23
C THR A 199 -8.95 -10.52 19.15
N ASN A 200 -8.47 -11.72 18.79
CA ASN A 200 -7.54 -11.88 17.69
C ASN A 200 -8.11 -11.37 16.36
N ILE A 201 -9.44 -11.48 16.17
CA ILE A 201 -10.09 -10.97 14.96
C ILE A 201 -10.03 -9.45 14.88
N ASP A 202 -10.17 -8.75 16.02
CA ASP A 202 -10.06 -7.30 16.11
C ASP A 202 -8.65 -6.84 15.70
N TYR A 203 -7.63 -7.51 16.23
CA TYR A 203 -6.24 -7.28 15.82
C TYR A 203 -6.00 -7.58 14.32
N CYS A 204 -6.62 -8.62 13.77
CA CYS A 204 -6.52 -8.95 12.35
C CYS A 204 -7.12 -7.85 11.49
N LEU A 205 -8.31 -7.36 11.82
CA LEU A 205 -9.00 -6.28 11.13
C LEU A 205 -8.20 -4.97 11.20
N MET A 206 -7.66 -4.63 12.38
CA MET A 206 -6.84 -3.43 12.54
C MET A 206 -5.49 -3.54 11.84
N ASN A 207 -4.85 -4.71 11.81
CA ASN A 207 -3.64 -4.94 11.00
C ASN A 207 -3.93 -4.78 9.51
N PHE A 208 -5.04 -5.33 9.01
CA PHE A 208 -5.46 -5.14 7.62
C PHE A 208 -5.73 -3.65 7.33
N SER A 209 -6.45 -2.96 8.21
CA SER A 209 -6.75 -1.54 8.08
C SER A 209 -5.47 -0.71 7.99
N LEU A 210 -4.53 -0.92 8.90
CA LEU A 210 -3.26 -0.21 8.93
C LEU A 210 -2.40 -0.53 7.70
N ALA A 211 -2.26 -1.82 7.35
CA ALA A 211 -1.47 -2.26 6.20
C ALA A 211 -2.02 -1.69 4.90
N MET A 212 -3.34 -1.73 4.70
CA MET A 212 -3.98 -1.25 3.48
C MET A 212 -3.84 0.27 3.32
N GLN A 213 -3.96 1.04 4.41
CA GLN A 213 -3.78 2.48 4.38
C GLN A 213 -2.33 2.87 4.07
N ILE A 214 -1.36 2.21 4.72
CA ILE A 214 0.07 2.44 4.43
C ILE A 214 0.37 2.05 2.97
N PHE A 215 -0.11 0.92 2.51
CA PHE A 215 0.09 0.46 1.14
C PHE A 215 -0.49 1.45 0.13
N PHE A 216 -1.71 1.94 0.34
CA PHE A 216 -2.37 2.92 -0.52
C PHE A 216 -1.55 4.20 -0.66
N ILE A 217 -1.05 4.74 0.45
CA ILE A 217 -0.21 5.94 0.48
C ILE A 217 1.12 5.70 -0.25
N LEU A 218 1.81 4.59 0.04
CA LEU A 218 3.08 4.26 -0.59
C LEU A 218 2.92 3.99 -2.10
N TYR A 219 1.90 3.24 -2.48
CA TYR A 219 1.63 2.97 -3.90
C TYR A 219 1.26 4.24 -4.66
N GLY A 220 0.68 5.23 -3.99
CA GLY A 220 0.37 6.55 -4.55
C GLY A 220 1.56 7.27 -5.19
N PHE A 221 2.80 7.00 -4.77
CA PHE A 221 4.00 7.56 -5.41
C PHE A 221 4.28 7.02 -6.82
N THR A 222 3.75 5.85 -7.16
CA THR A 222 4.02 5.18 -8.44
C THR A 222 2.77 4.75 -9.20
N GLY A 223 1.60 5.06 -8.66
CA GLY A 223 0.29 4.69 -9.21
C GLY A 223 -0.77 5.73 -8.92
N ASN A 224 -1.98 5.45 -9.37
CA ASN A 224 -3.15 6.30 -9.13
C ASN A 224 -4.24 5.52 -8.38
N PRO A 225 -4.01 5.15 -7.11
CA PRO A 225 -4.91 4.27 -6.36
C PRO A 225 -6.33 4.80 -6.20
N LEU A 226 -6.58 6.11 -6.29
CA LEU A 226 -7.93 6.69 -6.27
C LEU A 226 -8.71 6.48 -7.58
N TYR A 227 -8.02 6.16 -8.68
CA TYR A 227 -8.64 5.91 -9.99
C TYR A 227 -8.80 4.40 -10.27
N ASP A 228 -8.17 3.58 -9.46
CA ASP A 228 -8.21 2.11 -9.55
C ASP A 228 -9.20 1.56 -8.53
N ARG A 229 -10.39 1.14 -8.98
CA ARG A 229 -11.45 0.63 -8.10
C ARG A 229 -10.97 -0.49 -7.17
N GLU A 230 -10.11 -1.35 -7.66
CA GLU A 230 -9.50 -2.46 -6.94
C GLU A 230 -8.58 -2.01 -5.80
N MET A 231 -8.22 -0.72 -5.76
CA MET A 231 -7.40 -0.11 -4.73
C MET A 231 -8.21 0.78 -3.79
N PHE A 232 -9.06 1.68 -4.33
CA PHE A 232 -9.77 2.61 -3.46
C PHE A 232 -10.87 1.91 -2.63
N VAL A 233 -11.56 0.90 -3.17
CA VAL A 233 -12.59 0.19 -2.40
C VAL A 233 -12.01 -0.51 -1.16
N PRO A 234 -10.96 -1.33 -1.25
CA PRO A 234 -10.31 -1.89 -0.05
C PRO A 234 -9.75 -0.83 0.89
N TYR A 235 -9.25 0.29 0.37
CA TYR A 235 -8.80 1.41 1.19
C TYR A 235 -9.93 2.03 2.01
N PHE A 236 -11.09 2.30 1.40
CA PHE A 236 -12.25 2.83 2.13
C PHE A 236 -12.82 1.84 3.14
N ILE A 237 -12.81 0.55 2.83
CA ILE A 237 -13.17 -0.51 3.79
C ILE A 237 -12.19 -0.47 4.99
N ALA A 238 -10.89 -0.35 4.73
CA ALA A 238 -9.89 -0.24 5.78
C ALA A 238 -10.12 0.99 6.67
N CYS A 239 -10.42 2.15 6.08
CA CYS A 239 -10.77 3.35 6.82
C CYS A 239 -12.06 3.17 7.66
N ALA A 240 -13.09 2.54 7.10
CA ALA A 240 -14.35 2.29 7.78
C ALA A 240 -14.18 1.36 8.99
N ILE A 241 -13.34 0.32 8.89
CA ILE A 241 -13.00 -0.55 10.01
C ILE A 241 -12.45 0.27 11.18
N SER A 242 -11.42 1.08 10.95
CA SER A 242 -10.80 1.87 12.03
C SER A 242 -11.73 2.93 12.62
N VAL A 243 -12.61 3.52 11.80
CA VAL A 243 -13.61 4.49 12.27
C VAL A 243 -14.65 3.82 13.17
N ASN A 244 -15.12 2.60 12.80
CA ASN A 244 -16.08 1.86 13.58
C ASN A 244 -15.54 1.49 14.97
N TYR A 245 -14.31 1.00 15.04
CA TYR A 245 -13.66 0.70 16.32
C TYR A 245 -13.49 1.94 17.18
N ALA A 246 -13.05 3.06 16.62
CA ALA A 246 -12.86 4.30 17.37
C ALA A 246 -14.18 4.89 17.90
N ASN A 247 -15.27 4.78 17.14
CA ASN A 247 -16.58 5.30 17.59
C ASN A 247 -17.20 4.43 18.69
N ASN A 248 -17.00 3.11 18.64
CA ASN A 248 -17.50 2.21 19.69
C ASN A 248 -16.73 2.41 21.01
N ASP A 249 -15.45 2.71 20.94
CA ASP A 249 -14.60 2.99 22.08
C ASP A 249 -14.99 4.33 22.74
N ASP A 250 -15.20 5.39 21.96
CA ASP A 250 -15.65 6.69 22.45
C ASP A 250 -17.07 6.63 23.04
N GLY A 251 -17.94 5.73 22.57
CA GLY A 251 -19.29 5.52 23.10
C GLY A 251 -19.31 4.79 24.45
N SER A 252 -18.37 3.92 24.70
CA SER A 252 -18.26 3.18 25.98
C SER A 252 -17.70 4.03 27.12
N GLU A 253 -17.07 5.17 26.84
CA GLU A 253 -16.63 6.12 27.88
C GLU A 253 -17.76 7.08 28.35
N LEU A 254 -18.94 7.05 27.69
CA LEU A 254 -20.09 7.92 27.96
C LEU A 254 -21.25 7.22 28.71
N GLU A 255 -21.16 5.91 28.94
CA GLU A 255 -22.09 5.11 29.77
C GLU A 255 -21.48 4.79 31.15
#